data_b3fb82d20e9896553895e1b9272621c5
#
_entry.id   b3fb82d20e9896553895e1b9272621c5
#
_cell.length_a   1.000
_cell.length_b   1.000
_cell.length_c   1.000
_cell.angle_alpha   90.00
_cell.angle_beta   90.00
_cell.angle_gamma   90.00
#
_symmetry.space_group_name_H-M   'P 1'
#
loop_
_entity.id
_entity.type
_entity.pdbx_description
1 polymer ?
#
loop_
_entity_poly.entity_id
_entity_poly.type
_entity_poly.pdbx_seq_one_letter_code
_entity_poly.pdbx_strand_id
1 'polypeptide(L)'
;MGKQTSDWGKDLIILVTAIFFLGFGFDGIYMAVYTNFVTDDIGVKPTELGIIESIRESPGFLSAFIAALTMQLPSPLLGGITLLVMSIGIGMFSQIHTVHAVVFWAVLWSIGFHCWAPLQPAMILSLTKTEGKAKRFGQISRIRGIAALLGMGLIAFLGKSSEILRPMFMLAGIAIAVSGVFVFFVSRKTDPGMKMPRLTMKKQYRFYYALTFLEGCRKQIFITFAIYVLVKVFKTPVDKIAILMIINGTITLIFAPIIGRLVDKIGERPSLSISNASLIFVFIGYAVVHDIKALYVLYCMDSFLYMFTVAQTTYLNKIAPPEDVRPALSMGVTMNHIAAVIVPLVGGFIWNALGRYDVIFYGGSVVALISFTVSQFLWSDKGGDK
;
A
#
# COMPACT_ATOMS: atom_id res chain seq x y z
N MET A 1 40.09 -15.82 -10.09
CA MET A 1 39.10 -15.13 -9.24
C MET A 1 38.86 -13.73 -9.83
N GLY A 2 37.92 -13.58 -10.75
CA GLY A 2 37.58 -12.30 -11.36
C GLY A 2 36.87 -11.42 -10.33
N LYS A 3 37.35 -10.18 -10.16
CA LYS A 3 36.65 -9.13 -9.40
C LYS A 3 35.23 -9.04 -9.95
N GLN A 4 34.22 -9.48 -9.20
CA GLN A 4 32.84 -9.08 -9.40
C GLN A 4 32.79 -7.55 -9.20
N THR A 5 32.97 -6.80 -10.30
CA THR A 5 32.63 -5.37 -10.33
C THR A 5 31.16 -5.28 -9.97
N SER A 6 30.85 -4.50 -8.93
CA SER A 6 29.47 -4.30 -8.48
C SER A 6 28.61 -3.89 -9.67
N ASP A 7 27.58 -4.67 -10.00
CA ASP A 7 26.60 -4.40 -11.08
C ASP A 7 25.71 -3.16 -10.82
N TRP A 8 26.14 -2.30 -9.88
CA TRP A 8 25.45 -1.07 -9.47
C TRP A 8 26.03 0.11 -10.26
N GLY A 9 25.37 0.48 -11.36
CA GLY A 9 25.69 1.70 -12.08
C GLY A 9 25.36 2.96 -11.22
N LYS A 10 26.00 4.08 -11.53
CA LYS A 10 25.83 5.36 -10.82
C LYS A 10 24.34 5.75 -10.69
N ASP A 11 23.59 5.70 -11.78
CA ASP A 11 22.18 6.08 -11.81
C ASP A 11 21.31 5.18 -10.94
N LEU A 12 21.65 3.89 -10.88
CA LEU A 12 20.93 2.95 -10.00
C LEU A 12 21.21 3.23 -8.53
N ILE A 13 22.44 3.59 -8.15
CA ILE A 13 22.79 3.97 -6.78
C ILE A 13 22.02 5.25 -6.39
N ILE A 14 21.97 6.25 -7.26
CA ILE A 14 21.21 7.49 -7.05
C ILE A 14 19.72 7.18 -6.82
N LEU A 15 19.10 6.34 -7.69
CA LEU A 15 17.71 5.93 -7.57
C LEU A 15 17.45 5.18 -6.26
N VAL A 16 18.35 4.28 -5.86
CA VAL A 16 18.22 3.51 -4.62
C VAL A 16 18.34 4.41 -3.39
N THR A 17 19.21 5.41 -3.43
CA THR A 17 19.31 6.44 -2.37
C THR A 17 17.99 7.22 -2.27
N ALA A 18 17.40 7.61 -3.40
CA ALA A 18 16.08 8.24 -3.41
C ALA A 18 15.00 7.32 -2.79
N ILE A 19 14.98 6.05 -3.18
CA ILE A 19 14.02 5.05 -2.64
C ILE A 19 14.22 4.83 -1.14
N PHE A 20 15.45 4.89 -0.64
CA PHE A 20 15.73 4.84 0.79
C PHE A 20 15.08 6.01 1.53
N PHE A 21 15.30 7.26 1.09
CA PHE A 21 14.70 8.43 1.73
C PHE A 21 13.18 8.44 1.63
N LEU A 22 12.60 7.98 0.51
CA LEU A 22 11.15 7.81 0.37
C LEU A 22 10.62 6.77 1.37
N GLY A 23 11.27 5.60 1.48
CA GLY A 23 10.92 4.56 2.43
C GLY A 23 10.98 5.04 3.88
N PHE A 24 12.03 5.77 4.24
CA PHE A 24 12.20 6.35 5.57
C PHE A 24 11.11 7.39 5.89
N GLY A 25 10.88 8.35 4.99
CA GLY A 25 9.94 9.46 5.23
C GLY A 25 8.49 9.03 5.10
N PHE A 26 8.11 8.35 4.01
CA PHE A 26 6.73 7.98 3.74
C PHE A 26 6.32 6.70 4.44
N ASP A 27 6.94 5.56 4.09
CA ASP A 27 6.53 4.26 4.64
C ASP A 27 6.85 4.14 6.14
N GLY A 28 7.92 4.80 6.60
CA GLY A 28 8.36 4.78 8.00
C GLY A 28 7.65 5.85 8.85
N ILE A 29 7.97 7.12 8.64
CA ILE A 29 7.52 8.19 9.53
C ILE A 29 6.06 8.53 9.30
N TYR A 30 5.68 8.95 8.05
CA TYR A 30 4.32 9.42 7.76
C TYR A 30 3.27 8.38 8.14
N MET A 31 3.43 7.13 7.70
CA MET A 31 2.46 6.07 7.99
C MET A 31 2.32 5.78 9.49
N ALA A 32 3.39 5.89 10.27
CA ALA A 32 3.36 5.62 11.70
C ALA A 32 2.65 6.72 12.51
N VAL A 33 2.72 7.99 12.08
CA VAL A 33 2.16 9.12 12.85
C VAL A 33 0.78 9.57 12.37
N TYR A 34 0.39 9.23 11.14
CA TYR A 34 -0.78 9.80 10.48
C TYR A 34 -2.09 9.56 11.26
N THR A 35 -2.37 8.33 11.67
CA THR A 35 -3.64 8.01 12.32
C THR A 35 -3.77 8.68 13.69
N ASN A 36 -2.69 8.70 14.49
CA ASN A 36 -2.71 9.43 15.76
C ASN A 36 -2.89 10.93 15.53
N PHE A 37 -2.24 11.51 14.51
CA PHE A 37 -2.39 12.92 14.20
C PHE A 37 -3.84 13.28 13.83
N VAL A 38 -4.46 12.58 12.89
CA VAL A 38 -5.84 12.89 12.49
C VAL A 38 -6.84 12.61 13.63
N THR A 39 -6.53 11.64 14.51
CA THR A 39 -7.41 11.26 15.62
C THR A 39 -7.26 12.14 16.85
N ASP A 40 -6.02 12.35 17.31
CA ASP A 40 -5.73 12.95 18.61
C ASP A 40 -5.44 14.46 18.50
N ASP A 41 -4.80 14.90 17.41
CA ASP A 41 -4.44 16.31 17.18
C ASP A 41 -5.56 17.08 16.45
N ILE A 42 -6.08 16.54 15.34
CA ILE A 42 -7.16 17.17 14.56
C ILE A 42 -8.55 16.82 15.11
N GLY A 43 -8.71 15.68 15.78
CA GLY A 43 -9.99 15.26 16.35
C GLY A 43 -11.00 14.71 15.35
N VAL A 44 -10.54 14.17 14.23
CA VAL A 44 -11.36 13.67 13.10
C VAL A 44 -12.42 12.68 13.59
N LYS A 45 -13.66 12.84 13.10
CA LYS A 45 -14.78 11.92 13.31
C LYS A 45 -14.76 10.80 12.27
N PRO A 46 -15.46 9.66 12.51
CA PRO A 46 -15.47 8.55 11.57
C PRO A 46 -15.91 8.93 10.14
N THR A 47 -16.93 9.77 9.98
CA THR A 47 -17.37 10.26 8.66
C THR A 47 -16.30 11.11 7.99
N GLU A 48 -15.65 12.00 8.74
CA GLU A 48 -14.58 12.86 8.23
C GLU A 48 -13.38 12.03 7.80
N LEU A 49 -13.01 11.00 8.58
CA LEU A 49 -11.97 10.05 8.18
C LEU A 49 -12.33 9.35 6.86
N GLY A 50 -13.57 8.86 6.76
CA GLY A 50 -14.06 8.22 5.53
C GLY A 50 -13.97 9.15 4.32
N ILE A 51 -14.32 10.43 4.47
CA ILE A 51 -14.22 11.45 3.43
C ILE A 51 -12.75 11.73 3.07
N ILE A 52 -11.88 11.93 4.07
CA ILE A 52 -10.44 12.16 3.86
C ILE A 52 -9.83 11.03 3.04
N GLU A 53 -10.03 9.77 3.49
CA GLU A 53 -9.44 8.61 2.85
C GLU A 53 -9.99 8.38 1.43
N SER A 54 -11.30 8.57 1.25
CA SER A 54 -11.96 8.43 -0.05
C SER A 54 -11.45 9.48 -1.07
N ILE A 55 -11.40 10.75 -0.67
CA ILE A 55 -10.93 11.83 -1.55
C ILE A 55 -9.42 11.67 -1.82
N ARG A 56 -8.64 11.27 -0.82
CA ARG A 56 -7.21 10.98 -0.94
C ARG A 56 -6.91 9.87 -1.97
N GLU A 57 -7.76 8.86 -2.06
CA GLU A 57 -7.58 7.76 -3.02
C GLU A 57 -8.06 8.13 -4.45
N SER A 58 -8.82 9.22 -4.62
CA SER A 58 -9.36 9.62 -5.92
C SER A 58 -8.29 9.91 -7.00
N PRO A 59 -7.09 10.46 -6.70
CA PRO A 59 -6.03 10.59 -7.70
C PRO A 59 -5.56 9.26 -8.30
N GLY A 60 -5.76 8.13 -7.61
CA GLY A 60 -5.47 6.80 -8.13
C GLY A 60 -6.27 6.48 -9.41
N PHE A 61 -7.52 6.94 -9.52
CA PHE A 61 -8.29 6.84 -10.76
C PHE A 61 -7.76 7.74 -11.86
N LEU A 62 -7.32 8.93 -11.48
CA LEU A 62 -6.81 9.93 -12.41
C LEU A 62 -5.37 9.63 -12.85
N SER A 63 -4.70 8.67 -12.21
CA SER A 63 -3.29 8.35 -12.49
C SER A 63 -3.02 8.01 -13.95
N ALA A 64 -3.93 7.28 -14.61
CA ALA A 64 -3.83 6.96 -16.04
C ALA A 64 -3.97 8.23 -16.90
N PHE A 65 -4.87 9.16 -16.55
CA PHE A 65 -5.04 10.42 -17.25
C PHE A 65 -3.84 11.35 -17.05
N ILE A 66 -3.33 11.45 -15.81
CA ILE A 66 -2.14 12.24 -15.49
C ILE A 66 -0.93 11.67 -16.22
N ALA A 67 -0.78 10.33 -16.23
CA ALA A 67 0.25 9.66 -16.98
C ALA A 67 0.20 10.00 -18.47
N ALA A 68 -1.01 10.05 -19.07
CA ALA A 68 -1.18 10.44 -20.47
C ALA A 68 -0.72 11.89 -20.75
N LEU A 69 -1.04 12.81 -19.86
CA LEU A 69 -0.64 14.22 -19.99
C LEU A 69 0.87 14.43 -19.82
N THR A 70 1.52 13.57 -19.06
CA THR A 70 2.94 13.71 -18.69
C THR A 70 3.88 12.78 -19.44
N MET A 71 3.36 11.95 -20.37
CA MET A 71 4.13 10.96 -21.15
C MET A 71 5.35 11.53 -21.91
N GLN A 72 5.33 12.82 -22.23
CA GLN A 72 6.42 13.47 -22.95
C GLN A 72 7.59 13.89 -22.04
N LEU A 73 7.37 13.88 -20.71
CA LEU A 73 8.41 14.25 -19.75
C LEU A 73 9.31 13.03 -19.48
N PRO A 74 10.64 13.23 -19.40
CA PRO A 74 11.52 12.15 -18.96
C PRO A 74 11.16 11.66 -17.56
N SER A 75 11.15 10.34 -17.36
CA SER A 75 10.76 9.72 -16.06
C SER A 75 11.52 10.27 -14.86
N PRO A 76 12.84 10.57 -14.92
CA PRO A 76 13.52 11.19 -13.78
C PRO A 76 13.03 12.62 -13.47
N LEU A 77 12.70 13.41 -14.50
CA LEU A 77 12.16 14.76 -14.29
C LEU A 77 10.76 14.69 -13.66
N LEU A 78 9.88 13.88 -14.24
CA LEU A 78 8.53 13.68 -13.71
C LEU A 78 8.58 13.11 -12.30
N GLY A 79 9.42 12.10 -12.05
CA GLY A 79 9.59 11.47 -10.74
C GLY A 79 10.07 12.44 -9.67
N GLY A 80 11.05 13.29 -9.99
CA GLY A 80 11.53 14.34 -9.09
C GLY A 80 10.42 15.34 -8.75
N ILE A 81 9.69 15.86 -9.75
CA ILE A 81 8.56 16.79 -9.54
C ILE A 81 7.48 16.15 -8.66
N THR A 82 7.07 14.93 -8.95
CA THR A 82 5.99 14.26 -8.22
C THR A 82 6.36 13.98 -6.76
N LEU A 83 7.62 13.63 -6.48
CA LEU A 83 8.13 13.48 -5.12
C LEU A 83 8.22 14.82 -4.38
N LEU A 84 8.57 15.92 -5.05
CA LEU A 84 8.52 17.27 -4.43
C LEU A 84 7.08 17.69 -4.12
N VAL A 85 6.13 17.44 -5.01
CA VAL A 85 4.69 17.68 -4.73
C VAL A 85 4.23 16.84 -3.52
N MET A 86 4.62 15.58 -3.45
CA MET A 86 4.34 14.71 -2.31
C MET A 86 4.99 15.23 -1.02
N SER A 87 6.22 15.71 -1.09
CA SER A 87 6.95 16.23 0.07
C SER A 87 6.29 17.48 0.66
N ILE A 88 5.84 18.39 -0.19
CA ILE A 88 5.11 19.60 0.23
C ILE A 88 3.78 19.17 0.90
N GLY A 89 3.01 18.29 0.25
CA GLY A 89 1.75 17.79 0.79
C GLY A 89 1.91 17.20 2.19
N ILE A 90 2.91 16.32 2.39
CA ILE A 90 3.17 15.69 3.70
C ILE A 90 3.79 16.67 4.71
N GLY A 91 4.75 17.50 4.30
CA GLY A 91 5.39 18.48 5.18
C GLY A 91 4.41 19.49 5.77
N MET A 92 3.38 19.87 5.00
CA MET A 92 2.35 20.80 5.43
C MET A 92 1.45 20.27 6.55
N PHE A 93 1.38 18.96 6.77
CA PHE A 93 0.68 18.39 7.94
C PHE A 93 1.26 18.93 9.27
N SER A 94 2.49 19.39 9.28
CA SER A 94 3.10 20.02 10.46
C SER A 94 2.42 21.34 10.86
N GLN A 95 1.69 22.00 9.96
CA GLN A 95 1.13 23.35 10.15
C GLN A 95 -0.40 23.41 10.12
N ILE A 96 -1.08 22.29 9.80
CA ILE A 96 -2.53 22.31 9.62
C ILE A 96 -3.29 21.99 10.91
N HIS A 97 -4.49 22.56 11.05
CA HIS A 97 -5.32 22.43 12.25
C HIS A 97 -6.80 22.10 11.95
N THR A 98 -7.15 21.90 10.68
CA THR A 98 -8.55 21.68 10.27
C THR A 98 -8.69 20.48 9.36
N VAL A 99 -9.85 19.83 9.40
CA VAL A 99 -10.18 18.68 8.55
C VAL A 99 -10.08 19.04 7.05
N HIS A 100 -10.54 20.25 6.66
CA HIS A 100 -10.46 20.70 5.27
C HIS A 100 -9.01 20.82 4.78
N ALA A 101 -8.12 21.33 5.65
CA ALA A 101 -6.70 21.39 5.32
C ALA A 101 -6.08 19.99 5.23
N VAL A 102 -6.50 19.02 6.09
CA VAL A 102 -6.09 17.61 5.96
C VAL A 102 -6.49 17.09 4.59
N VAL A 103 -7.75 17.26 4.16
CA VAL A 103 -8.23 16.81 2.82
C VAL A 103 -7.39 17.41 1.70
N PHE A 104 -7.20 18.73 1.70
CA PHE A 104 -6.46 19.43 0.64
C PHE A 104 -5.02 18.90 0.49
N TRP A 105 -4.29 18.86 1.59
CA TRP A 105 -2.88 18.43 1.57
C TRP A 105 -2.74 16.91 1.37
N ALA A 106 -3.73 16.12 1.82
CA ALA A 106 -3.80 14.70 1.53
C ALA A 106 -3.97 14.42 0.03
N VAL A 107 -4.82 15.16 -0.67
CA VAL A 107 -4.98 15.06 -2.12
C VAL A 107 -3.68 15.44 -2.83
N LEU A 108 -3.02 16.51 -2.39
CA LEU A 108 -1.80 16.98 -3.03
C LEU A 108 -0.67 15.93 -2.95
N TRP A 109 -0.41 15.39 -1.75
CA TRP A 109 0.61 14.34 -1.63
C TRP A 109 0.21 13.05 -2.36
N SER A 110 -1.08 12.73 -2.39
CA SER A 110 -1.59 11.55 -3.07
C SER A 110 -1.42 11.65 -4.59
N ILE A 111 -1.61 12.82 -5.20
CA ILE A 111 -1.26 13.05 -6.61
C ILE A 111 0.20 12.71 -6.85
N GLY A 112 1.11 13.25 -6.02
CA GLY A 112 2.53 12.96 -6.11
C GLY A 112 2.83 11.46 -6.02
N PHE A 113 2.22 10.78 -5.03
CA PHE A 113 2.39 9.34 -4.83
C PHE A 113 1.91 8.51 -6.01
N HIS A 114 0.69 8.75 -6.50
CA HIS A 114 0.11 7.95 -7.59
C HIS A 114 0.81 8.19 -8.93
N CYS A 115 1.40 9.37 -9.14
CA CYS A 115 2.25 9.62 -10.30
C CYS A 115 3.64 8.95 -10.18
N TRP A 116 4.23 8.93 -8.96
CA TRP A 116 5.50 8.27 -8.70
C TRP A 116 5.42 6.74 -8.77
N ALA A 117 4.34 6.15 -8.27
CA ALA A 117 4.21 4.71 -8.10
C ALA A 117 4.51 3.87 -9.37
N PRO A 118 4.05 4.23 -10.59
CA PRO A 118 4.41 3.52 -11.81
C PRO A 118 5.82 3.84 -12.33
N LEU A 119 6.38 5.02 -12.00
CA LEU A 119 7.70 5.44 -12.46
C LEU A 119 8.83 4.66 -11.78
N GLN A 120 8.71 4.41 -10.48
CA GLN A 120 9.75 3.72 -9.70
C GLN A 120 10.10 2.33 -10.29
N PRO A 121 9.16 1.40 -10.50
CA PRO A 121 9.48 0.10 -11.08
C PRO A 121 9.99 0.22 -12.53
N ALA A 122 9.47 1.14 -13.33
CA ALA A 122 9.93 1.36 -14.70
C ALA A 122 11.40 1.79 -14.73
N MET A 123 11.78 2.74 -13.88
CA MET A 123 13.18 3.21 -13.77
C MET A 123 14.11 2.11 -13.25
N ILE A 124 13.70 1.31 -12.26
CA ILE A 124 14.48 0.17 -11.77
C ILE A 124 14.75 -0.81 -12.90
N LEU A 125 13.73 -1.14 -13.70
CA LEU A 125 13.85 -2.11 -14.79
C LEU A 125 14.71 -1.57 -15.93
N SER A 126 14.66 -0.26 -16.24
CA SER A 126 15.48 0.34 -17.31
C SER A 126 16.96 0.43 -16.93
N LEU A 127 17.25 0.68 -15.65
CA LEU A 127 18.62 0.80 -15.12
C LEU A 127 19.25 -0.55 -14.77
N THR A 128 18.49 -1.66 -14.88
CA THR A 128 18.97 -3.00 -14.55
C THR A 128 19.16 -3.82 -15.85
N LYS A 129 20.33 -4.47 -16.00
CA LYS A 129 20.61 -5.40 -17.11
C LYS A 129 19.53 -6.49 -17.16
N THR A 130 19.30 -7.05 -18.36
CA THR A 130 18.23 -8.03 -18.61
C THR A 130 18.31 -9.24 -17.67
N GLU A 131 19.53 -9.71 -17.38
CA GLU A 131 19.77 -10.76 -16.42
C GLU A 131 19.74 -10.21 -14.98
N GLY A 132 18.95 -10.82 -14.11
CA GLY A 132 18.90 -10.46 -12.68
C GLY A 132 17.92 -9.35 -12.28
N LYS A 133 16.99 -8.93 -13.15
CA LYS A 133 15.97 -7.90 -12.83
C LYS A 133 15.17 -8.22 -11.58
N ALA A 134 14.69 -9.46 -11.42
CA ALA A 134 13.93 -9.88 -10.23
C ALA A 134 14.78 -9.82 -8.95
N LYS A 135 16.05 -10.27 -9.02
CA LYS A 135 17.00 -10.17 -7.90
C LYS A 135 17.23 -8.71 -7.50
N ARG A 136 17.42 -7.83 -8.49
CA ARG A 136 17.63 -6.39 -8.26
C ARG A 136 16.40 -5.73 -7.62
N PHE A 137 15.24 -6.04 -8.15
CA PHE A 137 13.97 -5.53 -7.59
C PHE A 137 13.82 -5.95 -6.12
N GLY A 138 14.09 -7.22 -5.79
CA GLY A 138 14.07 -7.71 -4.42
C GLY A 138 15.10 -7.04 -3.51
N GLN A 139 16.32 -6.74 -4.00
CA GLN A 139 17.33 -6.00 -3.24
C GLN A 139 16.87 -4.57 -2.92
N ILE A 140 16.29 -3.86 -3.91
CA ILE A 140 15.81 -2.49 -3.74
C ILE A 140 14.59 -2.45 -2.81
N SER A 141 13.66 -3.41 -2.95
CA SER A 141 12.52 -3.54 -2.03
C SER A 141 12.97 -3.79 -0.59
N ARG A 142 14.04 -4.57 -0.39
CA ARG A 142 14.63 -4.78 0.94
C ARG A 142 15.22 -3.49 1.50
N ILE A 143 15.93 -2.69 0.70
CA ILE A 143 16.48 -1.39 1.12
C ILE A 143 15.35 -0.45 1.54
N ARG A 144 14.27 -0.35 0.74
CA ARG A 144 13.08 0.43 1.09
C ARG A 144 12.45 -0.04 2.40
N GLY A 145 12.31 -1.36 2.59
CA GLY A 145 11.78 -1.93 3.82
C GLY A 145 12.65 -1.62 5.05
N ILE A 146 13.98 -1.72 4.94
CA ILE A 146 14.89 -1.33 6.03
C ILE A 146 14.75 0.16 6.35
N ALA A 147 14.68 1.02 5.35
CA ALA A 147 14.46 2.45 5.53
C ALA A 147 13.14 2.75 6.27
N ALA A 148 12.06 2.06 5.90
CA ALA A 148 10.78 2.15 6.58
C ALA A 148 10.88 1.72 8.06
N LEU A 149 11.52 0.59 8.34
CA LEU A 149 11.74 0.14 9.71
C LEU A 149 12.56 1.13 10.54
N LEU A 150 13.55 1.80 9.95
CA LEU A 150 14.30 2.87 10.62
C LEU A 150 13.42 4.07 10.95
N GLY A 151 12.55 4.49 10.02
CA GLY A 151 11.58 5.56 10.26
C GLY A 151 10.56 5.21 11.36
N MET A 152 9.99 4.00 11.31
CA MET A 152 9.10 3.49 12.36
C MET A 152 9.84 3.36 13.71
N GLY A 153 11.09 2.91 13.70
CA GLY A 153 11.94 2.80 14.89
C GLY A 153 12.18 4.17 15.56
N LEU A 154 12.40 5.20 14.76
CA LEU A 154 12.49 6.57 15.26
C LEU A 154 11.19 7.00 15.98
N ILE A 155 10.03 6.71 15.40
CA ILE A 155 8.73 7.00 16.02
C ILE A 155 8.51 6.16 17.29
N ALA A 156 8.85 4.87 17.26
CA ALA A 156 8.74 4.01 18.44
C ALA A 156 9.62 4.52 19.62
N PHE A 157 10.77 5.10 19.30
CA PHE A 157 11.69 5.65 20.31
C PHE A 157 11.24 7.01 20.84
N LEU A 158 10.79 7.92 19.96
CA LEU A 158 10.43 9.30 20.32
C LEU A 158 8.94 9.47 20.69
N GLY A 159 8.07 8.57 20.26
CA GLY A 159 6.61 8.69 20.26
C GLY A 159 5.91 8.61 21.61
N LYS A 160 6.61 8.89 22.70
CA LYS A 160 6.01 8.92 24.05
C LYS A 160 5.11 10.14 24.31
N SER A 161 5.23 11.19 23.49
CA SER A 161 4.42 12.41 23.55
C SER A 161 3.81 12.69 22.18
N SER A 162 2.56 13.18 22.18
CA SER A 162 1.87 13.64 20.95
C SER A 162 2.52 14.89 20.32
N GLU A 163 3.34 15.63 21.07
CA GLU A 163 4.04 16.81 20.59
C GLU A 163 4.99 16.53 19.40
N ILE A 164 5.44 15.26 19.26
CA ILE A 164 6.31 14.89 18.15
C ILE A 164 5.58 14.77 16.81
N LEU A 165 4.25 14.62 16.79
CA LEU A 165 3.50 14.30 15.56
C LEU A 165 3.79 15.33 14.47
N ARG A 166 3.67 16.62 14.78
CA ARG A 166 3.89 17.72 13.82
C ARG A 166 5.32 17.82 13.32
N PRO A 167 6.36 17.84 14.18
CA PRO A 167 7.76 17.79 13.73
C PRO A 167 8.08 16.58 12.84
N MET A 168 7.47 15.42 13.08
CA MET A 168 7.71 14.23 12.28
C MET A 168 7.13 14.35 10.86
N PHE A 169 6.02 15.05 10.65
CA PHE A 169 5.56 15.35 9.28
C PHE A 169 6.55 16.26 8.52
N MET A 170 7.13 17.24 9.20
CA MET A 170 8.17 18.08 8.58
C MET A 170 9.40 17.23 8.20
N LEU A 171 9.86 16.36 9.11
CA LEU A 171 10.98 15.46 8.84
C LEU A 171 10.67 14.50 7.69
N ALA A 172 9.46 13.93 7.65
CA ALA A 172 9.01 13.07 6.54
C ALA A 172 9.00 13.83 5.21
N GLY A 173 8.46 15.05 5.21
CA GLY A 173 8.47 15.93 4.04
C GLY A 173 9.90 16.22 3.55
N ILE A 174 10.82 16.58 4.44
CA ILE A 174 12.23 16.81 4.10
C ILE A 174 12.86 15.54 3.51
N ALA A 175 12.65 14.37 4.09
CA ALA A 175 13.20 13.11 3.57
C ALA A 175 12.67 12.83 2.16
N ILE A 176 11.36 13.04 1.91
CA ILE A 176 10.78 12.87 0.59
C ILE A 176 11.29 13.94 -0.41
N ALA A 177 11.52 15.17 0.04
CA ALA A 177 12.13 16.19 -0.80
C ALA A 177 13.55 15.79 -1.24
N VAL A 178 14.36 15.28 -0.29
CA VAL A 178 15.69 14.73 -0.60
C VAL A 178 15.58 13.59 -1.62
N SER A 179 14.60 12.70 -1.47
CA SER A 179 14.32 11.65 -2.46
C SER A 179 14.07 12.27 -3.86
N GLY A 180 13.18 13.26 -3.95
CA GLY A 180 12.88 13.96 -5.21
C GLY A 180 14.11 14.60 -5.85
N VAL A 181 14.95 15.26 -5.04
CA VAL A 181 16.19 15.87 -5.50
C VAL A 181 17.15 14.81 -6.07
N PHE A 182 17.32 13.66 -5.40
CA PHE A 182 18.16 12.59 -5.93
C PHE A 182 17.64 12.07 -7.27
N VAL A 183 16.32 11.94 -7.45
CA VAL A 183 15.72 11.45 -8.71
C VAL A 183 16.07 12.38 -9.90
N PHE A 184 16.18 13.70 -9.71
CA PHE A 184 16.59 14.61 -10.78
C PHE A 184 18.01 14.35 -11.32
N PHE A 185 18.89 13.75 -10.53
CA PHE A 185 20.24 13.40 -10.94
C PHE A 185 20.36 12.09 -11.72
N VAL A 186 19.28 11.32 -11.82
CA VAL A 186 19.22 10.11 -12.66
C VAL A 186 19.28 10.51 -14.13
N SER A 187 20.11 9.83 -14.92
CA SER A 187 20.30 10.14 -16.34
C SER A 187 19.02 9.98 -17.16
N ARG A 188 18.68 10.97 -17.96
CA ARG A 188 17.54 10.95 -18.89
C ARG A 188 17.75 10.04 -20.10
N LYS A 189 18.99 9.62 -20.38
CA LYS A 189 19.37 8.81 -21.55
C LYS A 189 18.83 7.36 -21.47
N THR A 190 18.48 6.90 -20.28
CA THR A 190 18.02 5.52 -20.03
C THR A 190 16.50 5.44 -19.88
N ASP A 191 15.78 6.52 -20.18
CA ASP A 191 14.32 6.57 -20.04
C ASP A 191 13.62 5.77 -21.14
N PRO A 192 12.88 4.69 -20.81
CA PRO A 192 12.16 3.89 -21.81
C PRO A 192 10.91 4.59 -22.35
N GLY A 193 10.56 5.78 -21.84
CA GLY A 193 9.25 6.39 -22.03
C GLY A 193 8.13 5.60 -21.34
N MET A 194 7.10 6.29 -20.86
CA MET A 194 5.93 5.62 -20.31
C MET A 194 4.97 5.23 -21.44
N LYS A 195 4.77 3.92 -21.66
CA LYS A 195 3.67 3.45 -22.50
C LYS A 195 2.44 3.27 -21.62
N MET A 196 1.34 3.92 -22.00
CA MET A 196 0.08 3.72 -21.28
C MET A 196 -0.33 2.24 -21.31
N PRO A 197 -0.64 1.64 -20.14
CA PRO A 197 -1.25 0.33 -20.15
C PRO A 197 -2.64 0.43 -20.79
N ARG A 198 -2.93 -0.43 -21.75
CA ARG A 198 -4.28 -0.58 -22.27
C ARG A 198 -5.15 -1.19 -21.16
N LEU A 199 -6.19 -0.51 -20.74
CA LEU A 199 -7.17 -1.08 -19.85
C LEU A 199 -8.00 -2.09 -20.66
N THR A 200 -8.07 -3.33 -20.18
CA THR A 200 -8.84 -4.38 -20.83
C THR A 200 -9.71 -5.08 -19.79
N MET A 201 -11.03 -5.04 -20.00
CA MET A 201 -11.99 -5.73 -19.15
C MET A 201 -12.59 -6.92 -19.91
N LYS A 202 -11.85 -8.03 -19.96
CA LYS A 202 -12.32 -9.27 -20.61
C LYS A 202 -13.12 -10.11 -19.63
N LYS A 203 -14.29 -10.63 -20.06
CA LYS A 203 -15.20 -11.44 -19.25
C LYS A 203 -14.53 -12.70 -18.67
N GLN A 204 -13.54 -13.26 -19.36
CA GLN A 204 -12.78 -14.44 -18.90
C GLN A 204 -12.00 -14.20 -17.61
N TYR A 205 -11.63 -12.94 -17.27
CA TYR A 205 -10.91 -12.58 -16.04
C TYR A 205 -11.84 -12.08 -14.92
N ARG A 206 -13.17 -12.29 -15.03
CA ARG A 206 -14.16 -11.76 -14.08
C ARG A 206 -13.91 -12.14 -12.62
N PHE A 207 -13.44 -13.36 -12.34
CA PHE A 207 -13.14 -13.81 -10.98
C PHE A 207 -11.90 -13.12 -10.43
N TYR A 208 -10.88 -12.89 -11.26
CA TYR A 208 -9.72 -12.10 -10.89
C TYR A 208 -10.13 -10.65 -10.52
N TYR A 209 -10.94 -10.00 -11.35
CA TYR A 209 -11.41 -8.63 -11.05
C TYR A 209 -12.28 -8.57 -9.81
N ALA A 210 -13.17 -9.55 -9.61
CA ALA A 210 -13.98 -9.64 -8.41
C ALA A 210 -13.12 -9.81 -7.15
N LEU A 211 -12.13 -10.71 -7.18
CA LEU A 211 -11.21 -10.92 -6.05
C LEU A 211 -10.34 -9.69 -5.77
N THR A 212 -9.86 -8.98 -6.80
CA THR A 212 -9.09 -7.75 -6.60
C THR A 212 -9.93 -6.62 -6.02
N PHE A 213 -11.19 -6.49 -6.41
CA PHE A 213 -12.14 -5.55 -5.81
C PHE A 213 -12.41 -5.89 -4.34
N LEU A 214 -12.73 -7.15 -4.05
CA LEU A 214 -13.01 -7.62 -2.68
C LEU A 214 -11.77 -7.51 -1.78
N GLU A 215 -10.59 -7.78 -2.33
CA GLU A 215 -9.32 -7.55 -1.63
C GLU A 215 -9.13 -6.06 -1.30
N GLY A 216 -9.44 -5.17 -2.24
CA GLY A 216 -9.46 -3.73 -2.00
C GLY A 216 -10.42 -3.34 -0.88
N CYS A 217 -11.64 -3.92 -0.86
CA CYS A 217 -12.61 -3.69 0.22
C CYS A 217 -12.05 -4.12 1.58
N ARG A 218 -11.54 -5.34 1.67
CA ARG A 218 -10.92 -5.88 2.87
C ARG A 218 -9.76 -5.01 3.36
N LYS A 219 -8.84 -4.68 2.44
CA LYS A 219 -7.67 -3.86 2.71
C LYS A 219 -8.06 -2.50 3.30
N GLN A 220 -9.05 -1.82 2.73
CA GLN A 220 -9.48 -0.51 3.19
C GLN A 220 -10.14 -0.55 4.57
N ILE A 221 -10.88 -1.61 4.90
CA ILE A 221 -11.41 -1.78 6.26
C ILE A 221 -10.25 -1.82 7.27
N PHE A 222 -9.19 -2.56 7.00
CA PHE A 222 -8.04 -2.65 7.91
C PHE A 222 -7.18 -1.40 7.95
N ILE A 223 -6.78 -0.88 6.80
CA ILE A 223 -5.89 0.29 6.72
C ILE A 223 -6.55 1.53 7.32
N THR A 224 -7.85 1.73 7.05
CA THR A 224 -8.57 2.91 7.52
C THR A 224 -9.09 2.72 8.93
N PHE A 225 -9.87 1.66 9.17
CA PHE A 225 -10.64 1.55 10.41
C PHE A 225 -9.96 0.76 11.51
N ALA A 226 -9.16 -0.27 11.23
CA ALA A 226 -8.55 -1.07 12.29
C ALA A 226 -7.57 -0.23 13.13
N ILE A 227 -6.65 0.51 12.48
CA ILE A 227 -5.74 1.41 13.20
C ILE A 227 -6.53 2.55 13.88
N TYR A 228 -7.54 3.11 13.19
CA TYR A 228 -8.35 4.17 13.76
C TYR A 228 -9.12 3.72 15.02
N VAL A 229 -9.63 2.48 15.04
CA VAL A 229 -10.22 1.89 16.27
C VAL A 229 -9.19 1.79 17.38
N LEU A 230 -7.97 1.29 17.08
CA LEU A 230 -6.91 1.20 18.09
C LEU A 230 -6.60 2.57 18.71
N VAL A 231 -6.53 3.62 17.89
CA VAL A 231 -6.22 4.98 18.37
C VAL A 231 -7.45 5.65 18.99
N LYS A 232 -8.59 5.68 18.29
CA LYS A 232 -9.79 6.44 18.72
C LYS A 232 -10.49 5.82 19.91
N VAL A 233 -10.70 4.50 19.90
CA VAL A 233 -11.46 3.77 20.91
C VAL A 233 -10.55 3.29 22.04
N PHE A 234 -9.44 2.63 21.68
CA PHE A 234 -8.54 2.02 22.66
C PHE A 234 -7.38 2.93 23.09
N LYS A 235 -7.33 4.17 22.57
CA LYS A 235 -6.33 5.19 22.96
C LYS A 235 -4.88 4.71 22.83
N THR A 236 -4.59 3.94 21.79
CA THR A 236 -3.24 3.43 21.52
C THR A 236 -2.31 4.58 21.17
N PRO A 237 -1.22 4.80 21.93
CA PRO A 237 -0.28 5.87 21.62
C PRO A 237 0.57 5.56 20.39
N VAL A 238 1.15 6.60 19.80
CA VAL A 238 1.85 6.53 18.51
C VAL A 238 3.07 5.61 18.53
N ASP A 239 3.79 5.49 19.66
CA ASP A 239 4.91 4.55 19.82
C ASP A 239 4.45 3.10 19.67
N LYS A 240 3.28 2.74 20.19
CA LYS A 240 2.70 1.39 20.07
C LYS A 240 2.24 1.10 18.63
N ILE A 241 1.65 2.09 17.95
CA ILE A 241 1.32 1.96 16.52
C ILE A 241 2.59 1.73 15.71
N ALA A 242 3.65 2.50 15.95
CA ALA A 242 4.93 2.29 15.27
C ALA A 242 5.52 0.89 15.52
N ILE A 243 5.45 0.40 16.77
CA ILE A 243 5.88 -0.96 17.12
C ILE A 243 5.06 -2.01 16.37
N LEU A 244 3.74 -1.87 16.29
CA LEU A 244 2.89 -2.79 15.53
C LEU A 244 3.25 -2.81 14.04
N MET A 245 3.55 -1.63 13.47
CA MET A 245 4.00 -1.54 12.07
C MET A 245 5.39 -2.18 11.88
N ILE A 246 6.31 -2.04 12.84
CA ILE A 246 7.60 -2.75 12.81
C ILE A 246 7.39 -4.27 12.84
N ILE A 247 6.51 -4.76 13.70
CA ILE A 247 6.17 -6.18 13.78
C ILE A 247 5.62 -6.65 12.43
N ASN A 248 4.67 -5.93 11.83
CA ASN A 248 4.09 -6.27 10.54
C ASN A 248 5.13 -6.26 9.41
N GLY A 249 5.99 -5.24 9.36
CA GLY A 249 7.07 -5.16 8.38
C GLY A 249 8.05 -6.33 8.53
N THR A 250 8.38 -6.71 9.76
CA THR A 250 9.27 -7.84 10.07
C THR A 250 8.61 -9.18 9.68
N ILE A 251 7.32 -9.36 10.03
CA ILE A 251 6.55 -10.54 9.61
C ILE A 251 6.56 -10.66 8.08
N THR A 252 6.28 -9.57 7.38
CA THR A 252 6.28 -9.56 5.90
C THR A 252 7.65 -9.91 5.34
N LEU A 253 8.73 -9.34 5.88
CA LEU A 253 10.10 -9.58 5.43
C LEU A 253 10.50 -11.06 5.57
N ILE A 254 10.09 -11.70 6.66
CA ILE A 254 10.42 -13.11 6.97
C ILE A 254 9.50 -14.07 6.20
N PHE A 255 8.21 -13.84 6.22
CA PHE A 255 7.23 -14.82 5.77
C PHE A 255 6.83 -14.68 4.30
N ALA A 256 6.99 -13.52 3.64
CA ALA A 256 6.58 -13.38 2.24
C ALA A 256 7.24 -14.41 1.29
N PRO A 257 8.55 -14.74 1.40
CA PRO A 257 9.15 -15.78 0.58
C PRO A 257 8.64 -17.19 0.91
N ILE A 258 8.22 -17.42 2.16
CA ILE A 258 7.67 -18.71 2.62
C ILE A 258 6.25 -18.88 2.07
N ILE A 259 5.43 -17.84 2.16
CA ILE A 259 4.06 -17.84 1.62
C ILE A 259 4.09 -17.99 0.08
N GLY A 260 5.00 -17.31 -0.62
CA GLY A 260 5.15 -17.49 -2.06
C GLY A 260 5.38 -18.96 -2.43
N ARG A 261 6.35 -19.63 -1.77
CA ARG A 261 6.61 -21.06 -1.97
C ARG A 261 5.42 -21.96 -1.58
N LEU A 262 4.69 -21.57 -0.54
CA LEU A 262 3.48 -22.30 -0.14
C LEU A 262 2.40 -22.20 -1.20
N VAL A 263 2.16 -21.01 -1.76
CA VAL A 263 1.21 -20.78 -2.86
C VAL A 263 1.60 -21.63 -4.09
N ASP A 264 2.89 -21.65 -4.45
CA ASP A 264 3.38 -22.49 -5.56
C ASP A 264 3.11 -23.99 -5.31
N LYS A 265 3.21 -24.44 -4.04
CA LYS A 265 3.05 -25.85 -3.67
C LYS A 265 1.58 -26.30 -3.60
N ILE A 266 0.71 -25.49 -2.98
CA ILE A 266 -0.70 -25.89 -2.74
C ILE A 266 -1.66 -25.34 -3.80
N GLY A 267 -1.21 -24.36 -4.60
CA GLY A 267 -2.01 -23.70 -5.64
C GLY A 267 -2.78 -22.49 -5.13
N GLU A 268 -3.31 -21.71 -6.07
CA GLU A 268 -3.94 -20.41 -5.81
C GLU A 268 -5.28 -20.56 -5.06
N ARG A 269 -6.14 -21.47 -5.52
CA ARG A 269 -7.46 -21.69 -4.93
C ARG A 269 -7.39 -22.08 -3.45
N PRO A 270 -6.63 -23.11 -3.01
CA PRO A 270 -6.48 -23.43 -1.59
C PRO A 270 -5.87 -22.28 -0.79
N SER A 271 -4.86 -21.60 -1.33
CA SER A 271 -4.19 -20.46 -0.67
C SER A 271 -5.16 -19.33 -0.35
N LEU A 272 -5.95 -18.90 -1.34
CA LEU A 272 -6.96 -17.86 -1.16
C LEU A 272 -8.11 -18.34 -0.25
N SER A 273 -8.50 -19.60 -0.33
CA SER A 273 -9.54 -20.17 0.54
C SER A 273 -9.13 -20.15 2.00
N ILE A 274 -7.91 -20.61 2.32
CA ILE A 274 -7.38 -20.59 3.68
C ILE A 274 -7.29 -19.14 4.20
N SER A 275 -6.72 -18.24 3.41
CA SER A 275 -6.60 -16.84 3.79
C SER A 275 -7.96 -16.18 4.06
N ASN A 276 -8.91 -16.31 3.12
CA ASN A 276 -10.22 -15.67 3.24
C ASN A 276 -11.05 -16.29 4.37
N ALA A 277 -11.00 -17.61 4.57
CA ALA A 277 -11.66 -18.27 5.70
C ALA A 277 -11.09 -17.76 7.05
N SER A 278 -9.76 -17.65 7.16
CA SER A 278 -9.12 -17.11 8.37
C SER A 278 -9.48 -15.63 8.61
N LEU A 279 -9.61 -14.84 7.54
CA LEU A 279 -10.02 -13.43 7.64
C LEU A 279 -11.43 -13.24 8.20
N ILE A 280 -12.35 -14.17 7.95
CA ILE A 280 -13.70 -14.11 8.57
C ILE A 280 -13.56 -14.04 10.10
N PHE A 281 -12.72 -14.91 10.67
CA PHE A 281 -12.50 -14.94 12.13
C PHE A 281 -11.75 -13.72 12.62
N VAL A 282 -10.77 -13.20 11.84
CA VAL A 282 -10.05 -11.96 12.19
C VAL A 282 -11.00 -10.78 12.25
N PHE A 283 -11.89 -10.62 11.28
CA PHE A 283 -12.89 -9.56 11.27
C PHE A 283 -13.91 -9.71 12.39
N ILE A 284 -14.45 -10.92 12.63
CA ILE A 284 -15.34 -11.17 13.77
C ILE A 284 -14.61 -10.85 15.07
N GLY A 285 -13.34 -11.27 15.22
CA GLY A 285 -12.52 -10.95 16.37
C GLY A 285 -12.42 -9.44 16.62
N TYR A 286 -12.18 -8.64 15.60
CA TYR A 286 -12.17 -7.17 15.70
C TYR A 286 -13.52 -6.57 16.12
N ALA A 287 -14.64 -7.23 15.74
CA ALA A 287 -15.99 -6.79 16.11
C ALA A 287 -16.34 -7.10 17.57
N VAL A 288 -15.89 -8.24 18.12
CA VAL A 288 -16.37 -8.74 19.42
C VAL A 288 -15.33 -8.66 20.55
N VAL A 289 -14.04 -8.59 20.22
CA VAL A 289 -12.97 -8.58 21.22
C VAL A 289 -12.71 -7.15 21.69
N HIS A 290 -12.66 -6.94 23.01
CA HIS A 290 -12.40 -5.65 23.63
C HIS A 290 -11.05 -5.60 24.37
N ASP A 291 -10.27 -6.68 24.31
CA ASP A 291 -8.91 -6.70 24.84
C ASP A 291 -7.92 -6.13 23.80
N ILE A 292 -7.20 -5.09 24.17
CA ILE A 292 -6.27 -4.38 23.30
C ILE A 292 -5.14 -5.27 22.79
N LYS A 293 -4.64 -6.22 23.60
CA LYS A 293 -3.52 -7.11 23.21
C LYS A 293 -3.99 -8.10 22.18
N ALA A 294 -5.21 -8.63 22.34
CA ALA A 294 -5.81 -9.51 21.35
C ALA A 294 -6.06 -8.77 20.02
N LEU A 295 -6.49 -7.50 20.05
CA LEU A 295 -6.63 -6.68 18.85
C LEU A 295 -5.28 -6.44 18.14
N TYR A 296 -4.18 -6.26 18.88
CA TYR A 296 -2.83 -6.17 18.29
C TYR A 296 -2.45 -7.46 17.56
N VAL A 297 -2.76 -8.62 18.14
CA VAL A 297 -2.53 -9.92 17.49
C VAL A 297 -3.37 -10.03 16.22
N LEU A 298 -4.66 -9.70 16.27
CA LEU A 298 -5.55 -9.72 15.11
C LEU A 298 -5.07 -8.78 14.00
N TYR A 299 -4.53 -7.60 14.36
CA TYR A 299 -3.93 -6.65 13.43
C TYR A 299 -2.72 -7.25 12.70
N CYS A 300 -1.85 -7.94 13.43
CA CYS A 300 -0.71 -8.63 12.84
C CYS A 300 -1.14 -9.85 11.99
N MET A 301 -2.19 -10.57 12.41
CA MET A 301 -2.74 -11.68 11.64
C MET A 301 -3.29 -11.23 10.29
N ASP A 302 -3.98 -10.07 10.23
CA ASP A 302 -4.42 -9.53 8.94
C ASP A 302 -3.25 -9.29 7.99
N SER A 303 -2.19 -8.65 8.46
CA SER A 303 -0.99 -8.40 7.66
C SER A 303 -0.31 -9.70 7.19
N PHE A 304 -0.29 -10.73 8.02
CA PHE A 304 0.19 -12.05 7.64
C PHE A 304 -0.67 -12.67 6.53
N LEU A 305 -2.00 -12.63 6.68
CA LEU A 305 -2.93 -13.19 5.70
C LEU A 305 -2.95 -12.41 4.38
N TYR A 306 -2.61 -11.11 4.44
CA TYR A 306 -2.48 -10.28 3.24
C TYR A 306 -1.45 -10.82 2.24
N MET A 307 -0.39 -11.49 2.71
CA MET A 307 0.64 -12.02 1.82
C MET A 307 0.12 -13.09 0.84
N PHE A 308 -0.98 -13.76 1.16
CA PHE A 308 -1.61 -14.74 0.26
C PHE A 308 -2.24 -14.10 -0.99
N THR A 309 -2.39 -12.76 -1.03
CA THR A 309 -2.92 -12.06 -2.21
C THR A 309 -2.03 -12.22 -3.44
N VAL A 310 -0.76 -12.61 -3.27
CA VAL A 310 0.12 -13.00 -4.38
C VAL A 310 -0.52 -14.06 -5.26
N ALA A 311 -1.34 -14.96 -4.67
CA ALA A 311 -2.06 -15.99 -5.40
C ALA A 311 -3.05 -15.44 -6.45
N GLN A 312 -3.55 -14.21 -6.30
CA GLN A 312 -4.39 -13.57 -7.33
C GLN A 312 -3.58 -13.24 -8.59
N THR A 313 -2.36 -12.73 -8.40
CA THR A 313 -1.46 -12.39 -9.50
C THR A 313 -0.95 -13.64 -10.21
N THR A 314 -0.58 -14.69 -9.45
CA THR A 314 -0.14 -15.96 -10.05
C THR A 314 -1.29 -16.63 -10.80
N TYR A 315 -2.51 -16.59 -10.27
CA TYR A 315 -3.70 -17.07 -10.97
C TYR A 315 -3.90 -16.37 -12.32
N LEU A 316 -3.86 -15.03 -12.34
CA LEU A 316 -3.99 -14.29 -13.59
C LEU A 316 -2.90 -14.68 -14.60
N ASN A 317 -1.65 -14.82 -14.16
CA ASN A 317 -0.54 -15.22 -15.03
C ASN A 317 -0.72 -16.63 -15.63
N LYS A 318 -1.47 -17.52 -14.94
CA LYS A 318 -1.77 -18.87 -15.46
C LYS A 318 -2.86 -18.89 -16.53
N ILE A 319 -3.88 -18.02 -16.38
CA ILE A 319 -5.08 -18.03 -17.25
C ILE A 319 -4.99 -17.03 -18.41
N ALA A 320 -4.11 -16.02 -18.34
CA ALA A 320 -4.01 -14.96 -19.32
C ALA A 320 -2.83 -15.17 -20.27
N PRO A 321 -3.02 -15.00 -21.60
CA PRO A 321 -1.90 -14.96 -22.52
C PRO A 321 -1.01 -13.73 -22.22
N PRO A 322 0.30 -13.77 -22.56
CA PRO A 322 1.27 -12.74 -22.17
C PRO A 322 0.87 -11.30 -22.50
N GLU A 323 0.18 -11.09 -23.62
CA GLU A 323 -0.31 -9.78 -24.06
C GLU A 323 -1.43 -9.22 -23.19
N ASP A 324 -2.22 -10.08 -22.53
CA ASP A 324 -3.34 -9.68 -21.68
C ASP A 324 -2.93 -9.46 -20.21
N VAL A 325 -1.80 -10.02 -19.76
CA VAL A 325 -1.39 -9.96 -18.35
C VAL A 325 -1.29 -8.52 -17.86
N ARG A 326 -0.54 -7.68 -18.55
CA ARG A 326 -0.37 -6.26 -18.15
C ARG A 326 -1.68 -5.48 -18.17
N PRO A 327 -2.50 -5.52 -19.24
CA PRO A 327 -3.81 -4.87 -19.25
C PRO A 327 -4.74 -5.33 -18.14
N ALA A 328 -4.79 -6.63 -17.86
CA ALA A 328 -5.63 -7.19 -16.80
C ALA A 328 -5.13 -6.81 -15.39
N LEU A 329 -3.82 -6.80 -15.14
CA LEU A 329 -3.23 -6.29 -13.90
C LEU A 329 -3.59 -4.82 -13.67
N SER A 330 -3.50 -3.98 -14.71
CA SER A 330 -3.89 -2.57 -14.61
C SER A 330 -5.36 -2.39 -14.29
N MET A 331 -6.25 -3.22 -14.87
CA MET A 331 -7.67 -3.24 -14.51
C MET A 331 -7.88 -3.70 -13.06
N GLY A 332 -7.11 -4.69 -12.58
CA GLY A 332 -7.13 -5.11 -11.17
C GLY A 332 -6.78 -3.96 -10.21
N VAL A 333 -5.77 -3.16 -10.53
CA VAL A 333 -5.43 -1.93 -9.77
C VAL A 333 -6.61 -0.96 -9.76
N THR A 334 -7.30 -0.76 -10.91
CA THR A 334 -8.50 0.08 -10.98
C THR A 334 -9.60 -0.46 -10.05
N MET A 335 -9.86 -1.77 -10.05
CA MET A 335 -10.84 -2.39 -9.13
C MET A 335 -10.49 -2.15 -7.66
N ASN A 336 -9.22 -2.25 -7.30
CA ASN A 336 -8.74 -1.97 -5.95
C ASN A 336 -8.97 -0.49 -5.56
N HIS A 337 -8.72 0.46 -6.47
CA HIS A 337 -8.98 1.90 -6.22
C HIS A 337 -10.47 2.23 -6.13
N ILE A 338 -11.35 1.53 -6.88
CA ILE A 338 -12.81 1.68 -6.70
C ILE A 338 -13.19 1.34 -5.25
N ALA A 339 -12.70 0.24 -4.73
CA ALA A 339 -12.91 -0.14 -3.34
C ALA A 339 -12.30 0.88 -2.37
N ALA A 340 -11.11 1.39 -2.68
CA ALA A 340 -10.41 2.36 -1.83
C ALA A 340 -11.15 3.71 -1.68
N VAL A 341 -11.96 4.09 -2.65
CA VAL A 341 -12.82 5.28 -2.56
C VAL A 341 -14.14 4.97 -1.85
N ILE A 342 -14.78 3.85 -2.18
CA ILE A 342 -16.14 3.55 -1.68
C ILE A 342 -16.11 3.12 -0.21
N VAL A 343 -15.21 2.23 0.17
CA VAL A 343 -15.25 1.57 1.47
C VAL A 343 -15.00 2.52 2.64
N PRO A 344 -13.99 3.43 2.62
CA PRO A 344 -13.81 4.39 3.70
C PRO A 344 -15.02 5.33 3.84
N LEU A 345 -15.57 5.80 2.71
CA LEU A 345 -16.73 6.69 2.70
C LEU A 345 -17.93 6.01 3.36
N VAL A 346 -18.34 4.84 2.87
CA VAL A 346 -19.49 4.08 3.38
C VAL A 346 -19.26 3.68 4.84
N GLY A 347 -18.10 3.16 5.18
CA GLY A 347 -17.76 2.75 6.54
C GLY A 347 -17.78 3.92 7.53
N GLY A 348 -17.23 5.08 7.14
CA GLY A 348 -17.26 6.28 7.98
C GLY A 348 -18.67 6.77 8.27
N PHE A 349 -19.56 6.78 7.26
CA PHE A 349 -20.98 7.13 7.45
C PHE A 349 -21.71 6.11 8.32
N ILE A 350 -21.52 4.80 8.10
CA ILE A 350 -22.14 3.73 8.91
C ILE A 350 -21.72 3.86 10.37
N TRP A 351 -20.41 4.00 10.65
CA TRP A 351 -19.93 4.16 12.02
C TRP A 351 -20.55 5.37 12.70
N ASN A 352 -20.55 6.52 12.03
CA ASN A 352 -21.08 7.74 12.61
C ASN A 352 -22.61 7.66 12.85
N ALA A 353 -23.36 7.05 11.94
CA ALA A 353 -24.81 6.92 12.04
C ALA A 353 -25.24 5.95 13.15
N LEU A 354 -24.51 4.84 13.32
CA LEU A 354 -24.84 3.80 14.29
C LEU A 354 -24.13 3.97 15.64
N GLY A 355 -23.13 4.85 15.73
CA GLY A 355 -22.28 5.03 16.91
C GLY A 355 -21.42 3.82 17.27
N ARG A 356 -21.28 2.83 16.34
CA ARG A 356 -20.68 1.52 16.58
C ARG A 356 -19.67 1.20 15.48
N TYR A 357 -18.44 0.87 15.86
CA TYR A 357 -17.37 0.49 14.92
C TYR A 357 -17.43 -0.98 14.49
N ASP A 358 -17.96 -1.86 15.35
CA ASP A 358 -18.02 -3.30 15.14
C ASP A 358 -18.80 -3.68 13.87
N VAL A 359 -19.81 -2.89 13.49
CA VAL A 359 -20.58 -3.10 12.24
C VAL A 359 -19.70 -3.10 11.00
N ILE A 360 -18.64 -2.27 10.97
CA ILE A 360 -17.69 -2.23 9.85
C ILE A 360 -16.95 -3.57 9.72
N PHE A 361 -16.55 -4.15 10.85
CA PHE A 361 -15.83 -5.42 10.86
C PHE A 361 -16.77 -6.60 10.58
N TYR A 362 -18.03 -6.56 10.98
CA TYR A 362 -19.04 -7.53 10.49
C TYR A 362 -19.20 -7.41 8.97
N GLY A 363 -19.22 -6.20 8.43
CA GLY A 363 -19.18 -5.98 6.97
C GLY A 363 -17.92 -6.59 6.34
N GLY A 364 -16.77 -6.46 6.99
CA GLY A 364 -15.51 -7.08 6.58
C GLY A 364 -15.58 -8.60 6.57
N SER A 365 -16.23 -9.23 7.55
CA SER A 365 -16.43 -10.69 7.57
C SER A 365 -17.32 -11.17 6.42
N VAL A 366 -18.34 -10.39 6.03
CA VAL A 366 -19.14 -10.65 4.83
C VAL A 366 -18.32 -10.56 3.56
N VAL A 367 -17.47 -9.51 3.43
CA VAL A 367 -16.54 -9.37 2.30
C VAL A 367 -15.59 -10.58 2.23
N ALA A 368 -15.04 -11.03 3.35
CA ALA A 368 -14.16 -12.20 3.41
C ALA A 368 -14.90 -13.50 3.03
N LEU A 369 -16.17 -13.66 3.44
CA LEU A 369 -17.00 -14.79 3.06
C LEU A 369 -17.31 -14.80 1.56
N ILE A 370 -17.63 -13.65 0.97
CA ILE A 370 -17.83 -13.53 -0.47
C ILE A 370 -16.51 -13.85 -1.20
N SER A 371 -15.38 -13.35 -0.72
CA SER A 371 -14.05 -13.64 -1.28
C SER A 371 -13.72 -15.12 -1.22
N PHE A 372 -14.02 -15.77 -0.09
CA PHE A 372 -13.91 -17.22 0.05
C PHE A 372 -14.75 -17.95 -0.99
N THR A 373 -16.01 -17.57 -1.13
CA THR A 373 -16.93 -18.17 -2.11
C THR A 373 -16.45 -17.98 -3.54
N VAL A 374 -16.05 -16.76 -3.91
CA VAL A 374 -15.51 -16.47 -5.25
C VAL A 374 -14.24 -17.27 -5.54
N SER A 375 -13.37 -17.46 -4.53
CA SER A 375 -12.16 -18.25 -4.69
C SER A 375 -12.43 -19.72 -5.03
N GLN A 376 -13.62 -20.26 -4.71
CA GLN A 376 -14.01 -21.65 -5.07
C GLN A 376 -14.25 -21.82 -6.57
N PHE A 377 -14.54 -20.75 -7.30
CA PHE A 377 -14.74 -20.78 -8.75
C PHE A 377 -13.44 -20.60 -9.56
N LEU A 378 -12.31 -20.46 -8.89
CA LEU A 378 -11.03 -20.42 -9.58
C LEU A 378 -10.71 -21.79 -10.17
N TRP A 379 -10.20 -21.78 -11.41
CA TRP A 379 -9.73 -23.00 -12.04
C TRP A 379 -8.55 -23.60 -11.24
N SER A 380 -8.55 -24.92 -11.08
CA SER A 380 -7.55 -25.65 -10.31
C SER A 380 -6.90 -26.69 -11.23
N ASP A 381 -5.57 -26.66 -11.35
CA ASP A 381 -4.79 -27.63 -12.14
C ASP A 381 -4.93 -29.09 -11.66
N LYS A 382 -5.51 -29.33 -10.48
CA LYS A 382 -5.70 -30.67 -9.92
C LYS A 382 -6.94 -31.41 -10.43
N GLY A 383 -7.62 -30.89 -11.46
CA GLY A 383 -8.85 -31.46 -12.02
C GLY A 383 -8.91 -31.55 -13.53
N GLY A 384 -7.81 -31.45 -14.24
CA GLY A 384 -7.78 -31.40 -15.68
C GLY A 384 -7.18 -32.61 -16.36
N ASP A 385 -7.66 -33.82 -16.07
CA ASP A 385 -7.80 -34.86 -17.09
C ASP A 385 -9.21 -34.72 -17.69
N LYS A 386 -9.33 -33.96 -18.80
CA LYS A 386 -10.25 -34.23 -19.92
C LYS A 386 -9.99 -33.17 -21.00
#